data_707571dc6bb42f7656614d39347c7f82
#
_entry.id   707571dc6bb42f7656614d39347c7f82
#
_cell.length_a   1.000
_cell.length_b   1.000
_cell.length_c   1.000
_cell.angle_alpha   90.00
_cell.angle_beta   90.00
_cell.angle_gamma   90.00
#
_symmetry.space_group_name_H-M   'P 1'
#
loop_
_entity.id
_entity.type
_entity.pdbx_description
1 polymer ?
#
loop_
_entity_poly.entity_id
_entity_poly.type
_entity_poly.pdbx_seq_one_letter_code
_entity_poly.pdbx_strand_id
1 'polypeptide(L)'
;VPHSSPLKPLFIVFVVAAVVAASQTRGQAPPQQPAPAGQRVAAVPAVPQLPPALPPQEQAALDQLLAAWEARNASVRTWACTFHKWEYNAWSPAGPNGDRLAFAESTGELKYAAPDKGLFRVKESKQWSPEANRYELRGGEAGEHWVCNGESIYEFRHTERQLRETKLPPEMRGKAISDGPLPFVFGAKADTLKKRYWMRLITPPEVRDQVWLEALPRYQADAANFSKVELILQARDLMPFAIQIHKPGGQDRDVYQFDPRTNLIDKGLDMIRDFAKPVTPFGYKYVLDDLQAQSGPPAP
;
A
#
# COMPACT_ATOMS: atom_id res chain seq x y z
N VAL A 1 -0.55 -42.82 -8.13
CA VAL A 1 -0.52 -41.43 -8.57
C VAL A 1 -0.96 -40.59 -7.37
N PRO A 2 -0.10 -39.80 -6.70
CA PRO A 2 -0.52 -38.98 -5.58
C PRO A 2 -1.13 -37.67 -6.09
N HIS A 3 -2.34 -37.38 -5.65
CA HIS A 3 -3.02 -36.12 -5.82
C HIS A 3 -2.28 -35.02 -5.04
N SER A 4 -1.62 -34.12 -5.75
CA SER A 4 -1.08 -32.89 -5.21
C SER A 4 -2.21 -31.89 -4.99
N SER A 5 -2.59 -31.65 -3.74
CA SER A 5 -3.46 -30.56 -3.35
C SER A 5 -2.78 -29.21 -3.65
N PRO A 6 -3.48 -28.21 -4.19
CA PRO A 6 -2.89 -26.92 -4.42
C PRO A 6 -2.66 -26.21 -3.08
N LEU A 7 -1.41 -25.90 -2.78
CA LEU A 7 -1.00 -25.01 -1.71
C LEU A 7 -1.71 -23.67 -1.88
N LYS A 8 -2.57 -23.34 -0.91
CA LYS A 8 -3.16 -21.98 -0.82
C LYS A 8 -2.03 -20.99 -0.59
N PRO A 9 -1.90 -19.92 -1.40
CA PRO A 9 -0.93 -18.88 -1.15
C PRO A 9 -1.28 -18.18 0.17
N LEU A 10 -0.38 -18.27 1.13
CA LEU A 10 -0.47 -17.56 2.39
C LEU A 10 -0.12 -16.09 2.13
N PHE A 11 -1.12 -15.26 1.93
CA PHE A 11 -0.95 -13.82 1.75
C PHE A 11 -0.67 -13.16 3.10
N ILE A 12 0.54 -12.62 3.24
CA ILE A 12 0.82 -11.65 4.30
C ILE A 12 0.12 -10.37 3.89
N VAL A 13 -1.07 -10.16 4.44
CA VAL A 13 -1.83 -8.92 4.29
C VAL A 13 -1.17 -7.89 5.20
N PHE A 14 -0.47 -6.92 4.63
CA PHE A 14 -0.20 -5.66 5.32
C PHE A 14 -1.53 -4.92 5.43
N VAL A 15 -2.30 -5.27 6.46
CA VAL A 15 -3.47 -4.48 6.82
C VAL A 15 -2.95 -3.21 7.44
N VAL A 16 -3.00 -2.12 6.68
CA VAL A 16 -3.05 -0.78 7.26
C VAL A 16 -4.43 -0.68 7.91
N ALA A 17 -4.57 -1.27 9.10
CA ALA A 17 -5.76 -1.14 9.92
C ALA A 17 -5.70 0.24 10.57
N ALA A 18 -6.33 1.22 9.97
CA ALA A 18 -6.79 2.39 10.68
C ALA A 18 -7.89 1.92 11.65
N VAL A 19 -7.52 1.51 12.86
CA VAL A 19 -8.46 1.28 13.94
C VAL A 19 -8.93 2.63 14.44
N VAL A 20 -10.08 3.07 13.95
CA VAL A 20 -10.87 4.10 14.62
C VAL A 20 -11.46 3.46 15.87
N ALA A 21 -10.87 3.72 17.02
CA ALA A 21 -11.46 3.40 18.33
C ALA A 21 -12.65 4.34 18.56
N ALA A 22 -13.84 3.89 18.17
CA ALA A 22 -15.08 4.52 18.59
C ALA A 22 -15.36 4.11 20.03
N SER A 23 -15.18 5.06 20.97
CA SER A 23 -15.63 4.93 22.36
C SER A 23 -17.16 4.90 22.37
N GLN A 24 -17.73 3.72 22.61
CA GLN A 24 -19.17 3.57 22.82
C GLN A 24 -19.52 3.94 24.26
N THR A 25 -20.07 5.12 24.45
CA THR A 25 -20.86 5.44 25.65
C THR A 25 -22.22 4.75 25.54
N ARG A 26 -22.47 3.82 26.47
CA ARG A 26 -23.77 3.17 26.64
C ARG A 26 -24.82 4.18 27.11
N GLY A 27 -25.67 4.62 26.16
CA GLY A 27 -26.97 5.22 26.48
C GLY A 27 -28.06 4.18 26.29
N GLN A 28 -28.80 3.84 27.32
CA GLN A 28 -29.99 3.00 27.24
C GLN A 28 -31.08 3.74 26.48
N ALA A 29 -31.57 3.13 25.38
CA ALA A 29 -32.76 3.57 24.67
C ALA A 29 -33.98 2.71 25.06
N PRO A 30 -35.22 3.31 25.10
CA PRO A 30 -36.43 2.59 25.47
C PRO A 30 -36.88 1.58 24.40
N PRO A 31 -37.71 0.58 24.75
CA PRO A 31 -38.07 -0.52 23.86
C PRO A 31 -38.99 -0.04 22.73
N GLN A 32 -38.55 -0.26 21.49
CA GLN A 32 -39.37 -0.08 20.31
C GLN A 32 -40.06 -1.40 19.92
N GLN A 33 -41.35 -1.28 19.57
CA GLN A 33 -42.16 -2.38 19.04
C GLN A 33 -41.64 -2.89 17.70
N PRO A 34 -41.79 -4.20 17.38
CA PRO A 34 -41.33 -4.75 16.13
C PRO A 34 -42.21 -4.33 14.95
N ALA A 35 -41.59 -3.71 13.94
CA ALA A 35 -42.20 -3.49 12.64
C ALA A 35 -42.18 -4.80 11.80
N PRO A 36 -43.15 -5.00 10.87
CA PRO A 36 -43.29 -6.24 10.13
C PRO A 36 -42.08 -6.48 9.20
N ALA A 37 -41.62 -7.74 9.17
CA ALA A 37 -40.49 -8.20 8.40
C ALA A 37 -40.75 -8.10 6.88
N GLY A 38 -40.33 -7.00 6.29
CA GLY A 38 -40.08 -6.91 4.85
C GLY A 38 -38.78 -7.68 4.55
N GLN A 39 -38.87 -8.69 3.71
CA GLN A 39 -37.73 -9.45 3.23
C GLN A 39 -36.71 -8.48 2.60
N ARG A 40 -35.62 -8.19 3.30
CA ARG A 40 -34.44 -7.62 2.68
C ARG A 40 -33.85 -8.68 1.76
N VAL A 41 -34.12 -8.56 0.47
CA VAL A 41 -33.36 -9.27 -0.55
C VAL A 41 -31.90 -8.84 -0.33
N ALA A 42 -31.07 -9.77 0.14
CA ALA A 42 -29.65 -9.53 0.25
C ALA A 42 -29.16 -9.12 -1.14
N ALA A 43 -28.62 -7.90 -1.27
CA ALA A 43 -28.02 -7.45 -2.51
C ALA A 43 -26.93 -8.46 -2.88
N VAL A 44 -27.12 -9.17 -3.98
CA VAL A 44 -26.11 -10.02 -4.57
C VAL A 44 -24.90 -9.13 -4.82
N PRO A 45 -23.70 -9.48 -4.29
CA PRO A 45 -22.50 -8.66 -4.55
C PRO A 45 -22.35 -8.56 -6.06
N ALA A 46 -22.35 -7.32 -6.58
CA ALA A 46 -22.14 -7.09 -8.00
C ALA A 46 -20.83 -7.75 -8.40
N VAL A 47 -20.89 -8.70 -9.34
CA VAL A 47 -19.71 -9.32 -9.93
C VAL A 47 -18.89 -8.16 -10.51
N PRO A 48 -17.58 -8.01 -10.15
CA PRO A 48 -16.75 -6.97 -10.72
C PRO A 48 -16.84 -7.07 -12.25
N GLN A 49 -17.34 -6.01 -12.90
CA GLN A 49 -17.38 -5.99 -14.35
C GLN A 49 -15.94 -6.01 -14.85
N LEU A 50 -15.60 -7.07 -15.58
CA LEU A 50 -14.29 -7.21 -16.21
C LEU A 50 -14.06 -6.01 -17.14
N PRO A 51 -12.93 -5.30 -17.03
CA PRO A 51 -12.59 -4.28 -17.99
C PRO A 51 -12.54 -4.88 -19.41
N PRO A 52 -12.96 -4.15 -20.43
CA PRO A 52 -12.85 -4.62 -21.81
C PRO A 52 -11.38 -4.88 -22.16
N ALA A 53 -11.14 -5.86 -23.05
CA ALA A 53 -9.80 -6.14 -23.57
C ALA A 53 -9.26 -4.89 -24.28
N LEU A 54 -7.97 -4.61 -24.11
CA LEU A 54 -7.33 -3.50 -24.81
C LEU A 54 -7.23 -3.79 -26.33
N PRO A 55 -7.37 -2.75 -27.16
CA PRO A 55 -7.01 -2.84 -28.57
C PRO A 55 -5.55 -3.34 -28.74
N PRO A 56 -5.22 -4.09 -29.79
CA PRO A 56 -3.89 -4.67 -29.97
C PRO A 56 -2.74 -3.66 -29.88
N GLN A 57 -2.94 -2.45 -30.42
CA GLN A 57 -1.95 -1.38 -30.36
C GLN A 57 -1.70 -0.87 -28.93
N GLU A 58 -2.76 -0.69 -28.16
CA GLU A 58 -2.66 -0.27 -26.74
C GLU A 58 -2.03 -1.36 -25.89
N GLN A 59 -2.38 -2.63 -26.15
CA GLN A 59 -1.76 -3.76 -25.47
C GLN A 59 -0.26 -3.84 -25.77
N ALA A 60 0.16 -3.65 -27.02
CA ALA A 60 1.56 -3.64 -27.40
C ALA A 60 2.34 -2.49 -26.72
N ALA A 61 1.76 -1.30 -26.66
CA ALA A 61 2.35 -0.15 -25.97
C ALA A 61 2.51 -0.42 -24.46
N LEU A 62 1.50 -1.00 -23.82
CA LEU A 62 1.55 -1.39 -22.42
C LEU A 62 2.64 -2.43 -22.17
N ASP A 63 2.73 -3.48 -23.02
CA ASP A 63 3.73 -4.54 -22.89
C ASP A 63 5.15 -4.00 -23.04
N GLN A 64 5.38 -3.10 -23.99
CA GLN A 64 6.68 -2.41 -24.17
C GLN A 64 7.05 -1.58 -22.92
N LEU A 65 6.10 -0.82 -22.38
CA LEU A 65 6.34 -0.03 -21.18
C LEU A 65 6.66 -0.94 -19.97
N LEU A 66 5.88 -1.98 -19.75
CA LEU A 66 6.10 -2.89 -18.63
C LEU A 66 7.45 -3.59 -18.71
N ALA A 67 7.87 -4.01 -19.90
CA ALA A 67 9.19 -4.59 -20.12
C ALA A 67 10.32 -3.59 -19.84
N ALA A 68 10.19 -2.36 -20.33
CA ALA A 68 11.17 -1.30 -20.07
C ALA A 68 11.25 -0.95 -18.58
N TRP A 69 10.11 -0.87 -17.90
CA TRP A 69 10.04 -0.60 -16.46
C TRP A 69 10.64 -1.75 -15.63
N GLU A 70 10.37 -3.00 -15.98
CA GLU A 70 11.01 -4.17 -15.35
C GLU A 70 12.53 -4.13 -15.51
N ALA A 71 13.03 -3.85 -16.72
CA ALA A 71 14.48 -3.73 -16.99
C ALA A 71 15.10 -2.58 -16.16
N ARG A 72 14.40 -1.46 -16.04
CA ARG A 72 14.83 -0.34 -15.21
C ARG A 72 14.90 -0.73 -13.73
N ASN A 73 13.85 -1.34 -13.20
CA ASN A 73 13.81 -1.78 -11.81
C ASN A 73 14.90 -2.79 -11.48
N ALA A 74 15.18 -3.73 -12.40
CA ALA A 74 16.25 -4.71 -12.24
C ALA A 74 17.66 -4.07 -12.19
N SER A 75 17.82 -2.87 -12.77
CA SER A 75 19.09 -2.13 -12.72
C SER A 75 19.29 -1.33 -11.42
N VAL A 76 18.24 -1.04 -10.66
CA VAL A 76 18.32 -0.27 -9.42
C VAL A 76 18.73 -1.16 -8.26
N ARG A 77 19.91 -0.93 -7.70
CA ARG A 77 20.40 -1.64 -6.51
C ARG A 77 19.96 -0.99 -5.23
N THR A 78 20.00 0.34 -5.18
CA THR A 78 19.55 1.12 -4.03
C THR A 78 18.77 2.34 -4.48
N TRP A 79 17.75 2.69 -3.72
CA TRP A 79 16.97 3.90 -3.95
C TRP A 79 16.53 4.49 -2.62
N ALA A 80 16.67 5.80 -2.48
CA ALA A 80 16.11 6.54 -1.37
C ALA A 80 15.46 7.82 -1.88
N CYS A 81 14.34 8.20 -1.32
CA CYS A 81 13.67 9.46 -1.58
C CYS A 81 12.80 9.90 -0.40
N THR A 82 12.43 11.16 -0.38
CA THR A 82 11.35 11.66 0.46
C THR A 82 10.03 11.60 -0.29
N PHE A 83 8.94 11.55 0.46
CA PHE A 83 7.60 11.58 -0.11
C PHE A 83 6.69 12.53 0.66
N HIS A 84 5.65 12.99 -0.04
CA HIS A 84 4.45 13.58 0.53
C HIS A 84 3.30 12.60 0.36
N LYS A 85 2.48 12.47 1.40
CA LYS A 85 1.27 11.63 1.39
C LYS A 85 0.07 12.49 1.73
N TRP A 86 -1.02 12.33 0.98
CA TRP A 86 -2.33 12.90 1.24
C TRP A 86 -3.34 11.78 1.39
N GLU A 87 -4.13 11.85 2.45
CA GLU A 87 -5.21 10.90 2.73
C GLU A 87 -6.55 11.57 2.52
N TYR A 88 -7.37 10.97 1.66
CA TYR A 88 -8.73 11.44 1.38
C TYR A 88 -9.73 10.40 1.86
N ASN A 89 -10.75 10.83 2.61
CA ASN A 89 -11.80 9.98 3.15
C ASN A 89 -13.11 10.76 3.30
N ALA A 90 -14.12 10.16 3.92
CA ALA A 90 -15.42 10.80 4.13
C ALA A 90 -15.34 12.11 4.93
N TRP A 91 -14.28 12.29 5.74
CA TRP A 91 -14.06 13.48 6.57
C TRP A 91 -13.20 14.55 5.90
N SER A 92 -12.81 14.32 4.65
CA SER A 92 -12.05 15.29 3.86
C SER A 92 -12.86 16.57 3.65
N PRO A 93 -12.33 17.74 4.02
CA PRO A 93 -13.05 19.00 3.92
C PRO A 93 -13.22 19.42 2.45
N ALA A 94 -14.23 20.25 2.20
CA ALA A 94 -14.38 20.92 0.91
C ALA A 94 -13.33 22.02 0.78
N GLY A 95 -12.65 22.06 -0.35
CA GLY A 95 -11.74 23.14 -0.69
C GLY A 95 -12.47 24.37 -1.25
N PRO A 96 -11.76 25.50 -1.37
CA PRO A 96 -12.35 26.77 -1.79
C PRO A 96 -12.89 26.76 -3.23
N ASN A 97 -12.40 25.85 -4.07
CA ASN A 97 -12.80 25.73 -5.48
C ASN A 97 -13.75 24.55 -5.73
N GLY A 98 -14.36 23.99 -4.68
CA GLY A 98 -15.21 22.81 -4.78
C GLY A 98 -14.47 21.48 -4.89
N ASP A 99 -13.14 21.49 -4.87
CA ASP A 99 -12.29 20.32 -4.71
C ASP A 99 -12.35 19.77 -3.27
N ARG A 100 -11.80 18.58 -3.06
CA ARG A 100 -11.64 18.01 -1.71
C ARG A 100 -10.22 18.20 -1.25
N LEU A 101 -10.04 18.80 -0.07
CA LEU A 101 -8.74 18.83 0.59
C LEU A 101 -8.48 17.48 1.26
N ALA A 102 -7.20 17.15 1.47
CA ALA A 102 -6.85 15.94 2.18
C ALA A 102 -7.34 16.00 3.65
N PHE A 103 -7.79 14.88 4.18
CA PHE A 103 -8.09 14.75 5.60
C PHE A 103 -6.81 14.79 6.44
N ALA A 104 -5.75 14.17 5.95
CA ALA A 104 -4.43 14.19 6.57
C ALA A 104 -3.33 14.35 5.51
N GLU A 105 -2.26 15.01 5.92
CA GLU A 105 -1.04 15.20 5.15
C GLU A 105 0.15 14.68 5.93
N SER A 106 1.04 13.97 5.26
CA SER A 106 2.23 13.42 5.89
C SER A 106 3.45 13.59 4.99
N THR A 107 4.61 13.69 5.61
CA THR A 107 5.90 13.63 4.92
C THR A 107 6.72 12.50 5.51
N GLY A 108 7.57 11.91 4.68
CA GLY A 108 8.37 10.79 5.11
C GLY A 108 9.53 10.47 4.19
N GLU A 109 10.12 9.33 4.46
CA GLU A 109 11.20 8.77 3.66
C GLU A 109 10.92 7.32 3.28
N LEU A 110 11.42 6.97 2.11
CA LEU A 110 11.39 5.63 1.57
C LEU A 110 12.79 5.26 1.15
N LYS A 111 13.22 4.05 1.54
CA LYS A 111 14.51 3.49 1.13
C LYS A 111 14.32 2.06 0.65
N TYR A 112 15.08 1.69 -0.35
CA TYR A 112 15.10 0.36 -0.94
C TYR A 112 16.54 -0.10 -1.19
N ALA A 113 16.80 -1.36 -0.94
CA ALA A 113 18.00 -2.03 -1.41
C ALA A 113 17.64 -3.43 -1.93
N ALA A 114 18.04 -3.66 -3.17
CA ALA A 114 17.81 -4.94 -3.83
C ALA A 114 18.46 -6.09 -3.05
N PRO A 115 17.84 -7.30 -3.04
CA PRO A 115 16.60 -7.62 -3.75
C PRO A 115 15.34 -7.37 -2.90
N ASP A 116 15.46 -7.20 -1.57
CA ASP A 116 14.34 -7.39 -0.64
C ASP A 116 14.40 -6.53 0.63
N LYS A 117 15.26 -5.51 0.67
CA LYS A 117 15.33 -4.61 1.83
C LYS A 117 14.58 -3.32 1.57
N GLY A 118 13.86 -2.85 2.58
CA GLY A 118 13.09 -1.62 2.48
C GLY A 118 12.88 -0.95 3.82
N LEU A 119 12.71 0.35 3.76
CA LEU A 119 12.28 1.19 4.87
C LEU A 119 11.22 2.16 4.35
N PHE A 120 10.14 2.27 5.09
CA PHE A 120 9.13 3.29 4.90
C PHE A 120 8.86 3.94 6.25
N ARG A 121 8.96 5.26 6.32
CA ARG A 121 8.76 5.98 7.57
C ARG A 121 8.09 7.31 7.32
N VAL A 122 6.92 7.50 7.93
CA VAL A 122 6.31 8.82 8.10
C VAL A 122 7.07 9.57 9.19
N LYS A 123 7.54 10.79 8.88
CA LYS A 123 8.29 11.63 9.82
C LYS A 123 7.42 12.69 10.47
N GLU A 124 6.49 13.23 9.70
CA GLU A 124 5.54 14.25 10.15
C GLU A 124 4.16 13.93 9.60
N SER A 125 3.14 14.10 10.43
CA SER A 125 1.75 13.95 10.02
C SER A 125 0.93 15.11 10.57
N LYS A 126 0.08 15.68 9.72
CA LYS A 126 -0.89 16.73 10.04
C LYS A 126 -2.28 16.23 9.72
N GLN A 127 -3.24 16.61 10.51
CA GLN A 127 -4.65 16.29 10.29
C GLN A 127 -5.45 17.57 10.24
N TRP A 128 -6.44 17.61 9.36
CA TRP A 128 -7.38 18.72 9.30
C TRP A 128 -8.18 18.83 10.62
N SER A 129 -8.18 20.03 11.20
CA SER A 129 -9.01 20.39 12.34
C SER A 129 -10.16 21.29 11.85
N PRO A 130 -11.40 20.81 11.86
CA PRO A 130 -12.56 21.62 11.49
C PRO A 130 -12.73 22.84 12.39
N GLU A 131 -12.42 22.68 13.69
CA GLU A 131 -12.55 23.73 14.70
C GLU A 131 -11.57 24.88 14.45
N ALA A 132 -10.31 24.53 14.10
CA ALA A 132 -9.26 25.51 13.84
C ALA A 132 -9.24 25.96 12.37
N ASN A 133 -9.99 25.28 11.48
CA ASN A 133 -10.00 25.49 10.03
C ASN A 133 -8.58 25.48 9.42
N ARG A 134 -7.75 24.54 9.85
CA ARG A 134 -6.36 24.36 9.41
C ARG A 134 -5.85 22.96 9.69
N TYR A 135 -4.70 22.63 9.09
CA TYR A 135 -3.95 21.41 9.44
C TYR A 135 -3.19 21.60 10.75
N GLU A 136 -3.35 20.65 11.66
CA GLU A 136 -2.65 20.61 12.94
C GLU A 136 -1.75 19.39 13.03
N LEU A 137 -0.56 19.55 13.62
CA LEU A 137 0.38 18.45 13.81
C LEU A 137 -0.25 17.38 14.71
N ARG A 138 -0.17 16.14 14.27
CA ARG A 138 -0.43 14.99 15.15
C ARG A 138 0.72 14.88 16.16
N GLY A 139 0.39 14.93 17.44
CA GLY A 139 1.38 14.81 18.50
C GLY A 139 1.99 13.42 18.56
N GLY A 140 3.28 13.35 18.88
CA GLY A 140 4.04 12.12 19.04
C GLY A 140 4.52 11.51 17.71
N GLU A 141 5.19 10.36 17.80
CA GLU A 141 5.49 9.55 16.62
C GLU A 141 4.17 8.96 16.11
N ALA A 142 3.69 9.47 15.01
CA ALA A 142 2.44 9.05 14.39
C ALA A 142 2.70 8.70 12.93
N GLY A 143 2.06 7.63 12.47
CA GLY A 143 2.12 7.25 11.08
C GLY A 143 2.81 5.90 10.85
N GLU A 144 2.82 5.52 9.61
CA GLU A 144 3.35 4.25 9.15
C GLU A 144 4.89 4.24 9.24
N HIS A 145 5.43 3.23 9.89
CA HIS A 145 6.86 3.03 9.99
C HIS A 145 7.18 1.53 9.99
N TRP A 146 7.88 1.07 8.96
CA TRP A 146 8.34 -0.31 8.89
C TRP A 146 9.73 -0.42 8.25
N VAL A 147 10.41 -1.51 8.60
CA VAL A 147 11.72 -1.89 8.06
C VAL A 147 11.65 -3.36 7.64
N CYS A 148 12.10 -3.66 6.44
CA CYS A 148 12.32 -5.02 5.96
C CYS A 148 13.82 -5.24 5.78
N ASN A 149 14.39 -6.27 6.43
CA ASN A 149 15.80 -6.60 6.33
C ASN A 149 16.07 -7.79 5.38
N GLY A 150 15.03 -8.31 4.72
CA GLY A 150 15.07 -9.49 3.86
C GLY A 150 14.74 -10.80 4.58
N GLU A 151 14.75 -10.84 5.91
CA GLU A 151 14.39 -12.00 6.73
C GLU A 151 13.12 -11.78 7.53
N SER A 152 12.91 -10.54 7.98
CA SER A 152 11.78 -10.12 8.80
C SER A 152 11.32 -8.73 8.37
N ILE A 153 10.04 -8.46 8.66
CA ILE A 153 9.45 -7.14 8.60
C ILE A 153 9.21 -6.67 10.03
N TYR A 154 9.72 -5.49 10.34
CA TYR A 154 9.56 -4.81 11.61
C TYR A 154 8.59 -3.65 11.43
N GLU A 155 7.42 -3.72 12.08
CA GLU A 155 6.40 -2.67 12.07
C GLU A 155 6.38 -1.95 13.42
N PHE A 156 6.53 -0.64 13.39
CA PHE A 156 6.40 0.21 14.59
C PHE A 156 4.95 0.67 14.70
N ARG A 157 4.23 0.12 15.66
CA ARG A 157 2.87 0.56 16.02
C ARG A 157 2.97 1.60 17.12
N HIS A 158 3.21 2.83 16.73
CA HIS A 158 3.49 3.93 17.66
C HIS A 158 2.36 4.18 18.66
N THR A 159 1.10 4.12 18.20
CA THR A 159 -0.09 4.29 19.05
C THR A 159 -0.20 3.20 20.12
N GLU A 160 0.15 1.97 19.77
CA GLU A 160 0.10 0.81 20.66
C GLU A 160 1.40 0.64 21.46
N ARG A 161 2.43 1.43 21.15
CA ARG A 161 3.80 1.27 21.67
C ARG A 161 4.30 -0.16 21.50
N GLN A 162 4.20 -0.67 20.27
CA GLN A 162 4.65 -2.01 19.93
C GLN A 162 5.65 -1.95 18.77
N LEU A 163 6.70 -2.78 18.86
CA LEU A 163 7.55 -3.18 17.74
C LEU A 163 7.20 -4.61 17.40
N ARG A 164 6.54 -4.79 16.26
CA ARG A 164 6.13 -6.12 15.77
C ARG A 164 7.14 -6.63 14.77
N GLU A 165 7.69 -7.81 14.99
CA GLU A 165 8.48 -8.53 14.01
C GLU A 165 7.64 -9.66 13.40
N THR A 166 7.54 -9.65 12.07
CA THR A 166 6.97 -10.75 11.29
C THR A 166 8.07 -11.43 10.52
N LYS A 167 8.39 -12.68 10.86
CA LYS A 167 9.41 -13.45 10.13
C LYS A 167 8.88 -13.86 8.76
N LEU A 168 9.67 -13.61 7.73
CA LEU A 168 9.35 -14.01 6.37
C LEU A 168 9.60 -15.52 6.18
N PRO A 169 8.62 -16.26 5.64
CA PRO A 169 8.83 -17.62 5.20
C PRO A 169 10.01 -17.72 4.22
N PRO A 170 10.79 -18.82 4.21
CA PRO A 170 11.97 -18.95 3.34
C PRO A 170 11.68 -18.68 1.85
N GLU A 171 10.50 -19.08 1.37
CA GLU A 171 10.06 -18.88 -0.01
C GLU A 171 9.76 -17.42 -0.37
N MET A 172 9.55 -16.55 0.61
CA MET A 172 9.32 -15.11 0.44
C MET A 172 10.59 -14.27 0.60
N ARG A 173 11.68 -14.85 1.10
CA ARG A 173 12.95 -14.15 1.22
C ARG A 173 13.50 -13.86 -0.17
N GLY A 174 14.05 -12.68 -0.37
CA GLY A 174 14.47 -12.20 -1.68
C GLY A 174 13.33 -11.73 -2.60
N LYS A 175 12.05 -11.80 -2.16
CA LYS A 175 10.87 -11.46 -2.98
C LYS A 175 9.84 -10.61 -2.24
N ALA A 176 9.95 -10.49 -0.92
CA ALA A 176 8.88 -9.99 -0.07
C ALA A 176 8.37 -8.59 -0.43
N ILE A 177 9.25 -7.70 -0.91
CA ILE A 177 8.87 -6.34 -1.24
C ILE A 177 8.15 -6.27 -2.59
N SER A 178 8.60 -7.05 -3.58
CA SER A 178 7.97 -7.08 -4.91
C SER A 178 6.62 -7.78 -4.92
N ASP A 179 6.39 -8.71 -3.98
CA ASP A 179 5.14 -9.45 -3.84
C ASP A 179 4.19 -8.81 -2.81
N GLY A 180 4.64 -7.78 -2.10
CA GLY A 180 3.88 -7.04 -1.09
C GLY A 180 2.86 -6.04 -1.66
N PRO A 181 2.31 -5.14 -0.83
CA PRO A 181 1.31 -4.15 -1.25
C PRO A 181 1.91 -3.01 -2.10
N LEU A 182 3.23 -2.93 -2.20
CA LEU A 182 3.93 -1.92 -3.01
C LEU A 182 4.63 -2.51 -4.26
N PRO A 183 4.05 -3.49 -4.99
CA PRO A 183 4.67 -4.05 -6.20
C PRO A 183 4.85 -2.99 -7.29
N PHE A 184 4.10 -1.87 -7.19
CA PHE A 184 4.17 -0.74 -8.10
C PHE A 184 5.33 0.23 -7.79
N VAL A 185 6.03 0.03 -6.69
CA VAL A 185 7.16 0.91 -6.32
C VAL A 185 8.48 0.18 -6.45
N PHE A 186 8.51 -1.12 -6.13
CA PHE A 186 9.74 -1.91 -6.07
C PHE A 186 9.63 -3.19 -6.87
N GLY A 187 10.54 -3.38 -7.84
CA GLY A 187 10.86 -4.67 -8.42
C GLY A 187 9.75 -5.42 -9.15
N ALA A 188 8.72 -4.72 -9.58
CA ALA A 188 7.59 -5.33 -10.26
C ALA A 188 8.02 -6.01 -11.56
N LYS A 189 7.72 -7.31 -11.68
CA LYS A 189 7.91 -8.07 -12.91
C LYS A 189 6.66 -7.91 -13.78
N ALA A 190 6.85 -7.62 -15.07
CA ALA A 190 5.77 -7.39 -16.02
C ALA A 190 4.74 -8.53 -16.03
N ASP A 191 5.21 -9.78 -16.06
CA ASP A 191 4.32 -10.95 -16.06
C ASP A 191 3.55 -11.11 -14.75
N THR A 192 4.16 -10.80 -13.61
CA THR A 192 3.49 -10.84 -12.31
C THR A 192 2.40 -9.77 -12.26
N LEU A 193 2.70 -8.55 -12.71
CA LEU A 193 1.71 -7.47 -12.77
C LEU A 193 0.53 -7.83 -13.68
N LYS A 194 0.78 -8.29 -14.90
CA LYS A 194 -0.27 -8.70 -15.85
C LYS A 194 -1.14 -9.85 -15.32
N LYS A 195 -0.57 -10.78 -14.57
CA LYS A 195 -1.32 -11.87 -13.92
C LYS A 195 -2.22 -11.37 -12.80
N ARG A 196 -1.76 -10.41 -12.00
CA ARG A 196 -2.49 -9.91 -10.83
C ARG A 196 -3.47 -8.80 -11.14
N TYR A 197 -3.19 -7.98 -12.19
CA TYR A 197 -3.94 -6.77 -12.48
C TYR A 197 -4.37 -6.68 -13.93
N TRP A 198 -5.54 -6.05 -14.16
CA TRP A 198 -5.86 -5.46 -15.45
C TRP A 198 -5.20 -4.09 -15.48
N MET A 199 -4.37 -3.87 -16.48
CA MET A 199 -3.59 -2.64 -16.59
C MET A 199 -3.86 -1.94 -17.91
N ARG A 200 -3.79 -0.61 -17.90
CA ARG A 200 -3.85 0.22 -19.10
C ARG A 200 -3.05 1.50 -18.93
N LEU A 201 -2.66 2.08 -20.06
CA LEU A 201 -2.09 3.42 -20.13
C LEU A 201 -3.23 4.45 -20.04
N ILE A 202 -3.06 5.43 -19.17
CA ILE A 202 -4.03 6.53 -18.97
C ILE A 202 -3.36 7.90 -19.06
N THR A 203 -2.17 7.97 -19.66
CA THR A 203 -1.42 9.23 -19.81
C THR A 203 -2.24 10.23 -20.59
N PRO A 204 -2.54 11.43 -20.04
CA PRO A 204 -3.23 12.47 -20.80
C PRO A 204 -2.40 12.91 -22.01
N PRO A 205 -3.04 13.26 -23.13
CA PRO A 205 -2.33 13.58 -24.38
C PRO A 205 -1.37 14.77 -24.28
N GLU A 206 -1.63 15.70 -23.37
CA GLU A 206 -0.83 16.90 -23.13
C GLU A 206 0.42 16.61 -22.27
N VAL A 207 0.45 15.50 -21.52
CA VAL A 207 1.56 15.14 -20.64
C VAL A 207 2.67 14.45 -21.43
N ARG A 208 3.90 15.01 -21.36
CA ARG A 208 5.05 14.53 -22.14
C ARG A 208 6.17 13.94 -21.29
N ASP A 209 6.28 14.36 -20.05
CA ASP A 209 7.37 14.01 -19.13
C ASP A 209 7.01 12.88 -18.16
N GLN A 210 5.80 12.33 -18.28
CA GLN A 210 5.27 11.28 -17.42
C GLN A 210 4.58 10.19 -18.22
N VAL A 211 4.49 9.01 -17.62
CA VAL A 211 3.69 7.89 -18.10
C VAL A 211 2.77 7.45 -16.99
N TRP A 212 1.47 7.41 -17.27
CA TRP A 212 0.44 7.07 -16.30
C TRP A 212 -0.13 5.68 -16.57
N LEU A 213 -0.14 4.86 -15.53
CA LEU A 213 -0.67 3.50 -15.54
C LEU A 213 -1.85 3.40 -14.57
N GLU A 214 -2.91 2.75 -15.00
CA GLU A 214 -3.98 2.30 -14.12
C GLU A 214 -3.89 0.78 -13.96
N ALA A 215 -4.11 0.29 -12.72
CA ALA A 215 -4.14 -1.13 -12.40
C ALA A 215 -5.37 -1.45 -11.54
N LEU A 216 -6.15 -2.44 -11.98
CA LEU A 216 -7.32 -2.97 -11.28
C LEU A 216 -7.04 -4.41 -10.83
N PRO A 217 -7.33 -4.80 -9.59
CA PRO A 217 -7.03 -6.14 -9.10
C PRO A 217 -7.87 -7.21 -9.81
N ARG A 218 -7.23 -8.32 -10.16
CA ARG A 218 -7.90 -9.52 -10.73
C ARG A 218 -8.41 -10.47 -9.65
N TYR A 219 -7.77 -10.45 -8.47
CA TYR A 219 -8.05 -11.40 -7.40
C TYR A 219 -8.65 -10.70 -6.19
N GLN A 220 -9.57 -11.39 -5.54
CA GLN A 220 -10.23 -10.90 -4.33
C GLN A 220 -9.24 -10.54 -3.22
N ALA A 221 -8.13 -11.25 -3.11
CA ALA A 221 -7.08 -10.96 -2.13
C ALA A 221 -6.44 -9.58 -2.36
N ASP A 222 -6.20 -9.19 -3.62
CA ASP A 222 -5.70 -7.86 -3.97
C ASP A 222 -6.80 -6.81 -3.83
N ALA A 223 -8.04 -7.13 -4.24
CA ALA A 223 -9.19 -6.24 -4.15
C ALA A 223 -9.62 -5.93 -2.70
N ALA A 224 -9.24 -6.76 -1.73
CA ALA A 224 -9.43 -6.47 -0.32
C ALA A 224 -8.56 -5.30 0.18
N ASN A 225 -7.46 -5.00 -0.50
CA ASN A 225 -6.52 -3.94 -0.12
C ASN A 225 -6.79 -2.64 -0.89
N PHE A 226 -7.17 -2.73 -2.16
CA PHE A 226 -7.47 -1.56 -2.98
C PHE A 226 -8.42 -1.92 -4.14
N SER A 227 -9.21 -0.96 -4.58
CA SER A 227 -10.09 -1.12 -5.75
C SER A 227 -9.39 -0.73 -7.05
N LYS A 228 -8.43 0.20 -6.99
CA LYS A 228 -7.67 0.72 -8.12
C LYS A 228 -6.36 1.34 -7.65
N VAL A 229 -5.32 1.22 -8.47
CA VAL A 229 -4.07 1.96 -8.33
C VAL A 229 -3.82 2.75 -9.61
N GLU A 230 -3.42 4.00 -9.46
CA GLU A 230 -2.91 4.86 -10.53
C GLU A 230 -1.45 5.19 -10.21
N LEU A 231 -0.55 4.78 -11.10
CA LEU A 231 0.88 4.98 -10.96
C LEU A 231 1.36 5.96 -12.02
N ILE A 232 2.11 6.95 -11.58
CA ILE A 232 2.77 7.93 -12.45
C ILE A 232 4.27 7.68 -12.39
N LEU A 233 4.86 7.38 -13.53
CA LEU A 233 6.29 7.24 -13.72
C LEU A 233 6.85 8.46 -14.43
N GLN A 234 8.09 8.85 -14.13
CA GLN A 234 8.81 9.83 -14.94
C GLN A 234 9.20 9.20 -16.27
N ALA A 235 8.87 9.83 -17.39
CA ALA A 235 9.15 9.27 -18.73
C ALA A 235 10.66 9.08 -19.01
N ARG A 236 11.53 9.92 -18.42
CA ARG A 236 12.99 9.90 -18.65
C ARG A 236 13.70 8.67 -18.09
N ASP A 237 13.23 8.13 -16.97
CA ASP A 237 13.95 7.08 -16.22
C ASP A 237 13.02 6.02 -15.61
N LEU A 238 11.72 6.10 -15.86
CA LEU A 238 10.68 5.20 -15.38
C LEU A 238 10.67 5.02 -13.84
N MET A 239 11.23 5.99 -13.11
CA MET A 239 11.14 5.99 -11.65
C MET A 239 9.78 6.50 -11.21
N PRO A 240 9.23 5.97 -10.11
CA PRO A 240 7.96 6.42 -9.56
C PRO A 240 7.99 7.92 -9.23
N PHE A 241 6.99 8.66 -9.73
CA PHE A 241 6.75 10.05 -9.39
C PHE A 241 5.59 10.20 -8.41
N ALA A 242 4.49 9.49 -8.66
CA ALA A 242 3.36 9.46 -7.75
C ALA A 242 2.60 8.13 -7.85
N ILE A 243 1.90 7.80 -6.80
CA ILE A 243 0.96 6.68 -6.78
C ILE A 243 -0.30 7.08 -6.04
N GLN A 244 -1.45 6.79 -6.62
CA GLN A 244 -2.74 6.98 -6.00
C GLN A 244 -3.39 5.61 -5.79
N ILE A 245 -3.74 5.30 -4.54
CA ILE A 245 -4.33 4.02 -4.13
C ILE A 245 -5.75 4.28 -3.68
N HIS A 246 -6.72 3.83 -4.47
CA HIS A 246 -8.14 3.88 -4.12
C HIS A 246 -8.48 2.68 -3.24
N LYS A 247 -8.98 2.94 -2.04
CA LYS A 247 -9.35 1.88 -1.08
C LYS A 247 -10.61 1.13 -1.52
N PRO A 248 -10.87 -0.06 -0.98
CA PRO A 248 -12.12 -0.76 -1.22
C PRO A 248 -13.32 0.15 -0.92
N GLY A 249 -14.36 0.10 -1.79
CA GLY A 249 -15.49 1.04 -1.70
C GLY A 249 -15.32 2.32 -2.52
N GLY A 250 -14.09 2.63 -2.98
CA GLY A 250 -13.83 3.67 -4.00
C GLY A 250 -13.93 5.13 -3.54
N GLN A 251 -14.32 5.39 -2.28
CA GLN A 251 -14.46 6.75 -1.75
C GLN A 251 -13.18 7.28 -1.11
N ASP A 252 -12.44 6.40 -0.47
CA ASP A 252 -11.20 6.73 0.23
C ASP A 252 -10.01 6.46 -0.68
N ARG A 253 -9.00 7.32 -0.61
CA ARG A 253 -7.76 7.16 -1.36
C ARG A 253 -6.57 7.75 -0.63
N ASP A 254 -5.41 7.15 -0.86
CA ASP A 254 -4.12 7.69 -0.46
C ASP A 254 -3.34 8.08 -1.71
N VAL A 255 -2.74 9.26 -1.69
CA VAL A 255 -1.88 9.78 -2.77
C VAL A 255 -0.48 9.96 -2.20
N TYR A 256 0.51 9.37 -2.86
CA TYR A 256 1.92 9.55 -2.53
C TYR A 256 2.59 10.24 -3.71
N GLN A 257 3.36 11.25 -3.42
CA GLN A 257 4.25 11.92 -4.38
C GLN A 257 5.69 11.78 -3.89
N PHE A 258 6.53 11.19 -4.73
CA PHE A 258 7.96 11.02 -4.47
C PHE A 258 8.72 12.23 -4.98
N ASP A 259 9.53 12.85 -4.12
CA ASP A 259 10.27 14.05 -4.51
C ASP A 259 11.49 13.68 -5.38
N PRO A 260 11.46 13.99 -6.69
CA PRO A 260 12.55 13.64 -7.60
C PRO A 260 13.87 14.33 -7.27
N ARG A 261 13.85 15.45 -6.52
CA ARG A 261 15.05 16.18 -6.12
C ARG A 261 15.82 15.45 -5.03
N THR A 262 15.15 14.59 -4.28
CA THR A 262 15.74 13.79 -3.21
C THR A 262 16.07 12.35 -3.65
N ASN A 263 15.85 12.02 -4.93
CA ASN A 263 16.14 10.70 -5.47
C ASN A 263 17.65 10.42 -5.42
N LEU A 264 18.03 9.43 -4.59
CA LEU A 264 19.37 8.87 -4.51
C LEU A 264 19.32 7.44 -5.05
N ILE A 265 19.71 7.28 -6.32
CA ILE A 265 19.75 5.98 -6.99
C ILE A 265 21.20 5.52 -6.98
N ASP A 266 21.44 4.30 -6.49
CA ASP A 266 22.77 3.67 -6.40
C ASP A 266 23.85 4.52 -5.71
N LYS A 267 23.42 5.47 -4.87
CA LYS A 267 24.27 6.33 -4.07
C LYS A 267 24.17 5.95 -2.60
N GLY A 268 25.07 5.12 -2.12
CA GLY A 268 25.25 5.03 -0.69
C GLY A 268 25.23 3.64 -0.11
N LEU A 269 26.40 3.24 0.30
CA LEU A 269 26.66 2.06 1.13
C LEU A 269 26.16 2.24 2.57
N ASP A 270 25.91 3.46 3.02
CA ASP A 270 25.46 3.73 4.41
C ASP A 270 24.01 3.30 4.70
N MET A 271 23.22 3.01 3.66
CA MET A 271 21.85 2.54 3.84
C MET A 271 21.73 1.13 4.44
N ILE A 272 22.81 0.35 4.47
CA ILE A 272 22.78 -1.02 5.05
C ILE A 272 22.37 -0.98 6.53
N ARG A 273 22.77 0.04 7.26
CA ARG A 273 22.39 0.23 8.67
C ARG A 273 20.92 0.51 8.86
N ASP A 274 20.29 1.18 7.89
CA ASP A 274 18.87 1.54 7.92
C ASP A 274 17.95 0.30 7.85
N PHE A 275 18.45 -0.80 7.28
CA PHE A 275 17.73 -2.06 7.16
C PHE A 275 18.07 -3.08 8.26
N ALA A 276 18.91 -2.71 9.21
CA ALA A 276 19.22 -3.60 10.33
C ALA A 276 18.01 -3.83 11.22
N LYS A 277 17.99 -4.94 11.97
CA LYS A 277 16.98 -5.16 13.01
C LYS A 277 16.92 -3.96 13.93
N PRO A 278 15.78 -3.27 14.04
CA PRO A 278 15.69 -2.10 14.89
C PRO A 278 15.77 -2.46 16.36
N VAL A 279 16.33 -1.55 17.14
CA VAL A 279 16.27 -1.64 18.61
C VAL A 279 14.85 -1.30 19.05
N THR A 280 14.30 -2.10 19.97
CA THR A 280 12.98 -1.81 20.54
C THR A 280 13.03 -0.48 21.29
N PRO A 281 12.23 0.55 20.91
CA PRO A 281 12.26 1.82 21.61
C PRO A 281 11.85 1.70 23.07
N PHE A 282 12.36 2.60 23.90
CA PHE A 282 11.99 2.63 25.33
C PHE A 282 10.46 2.75 25.50
N GLY A 283 9.90 1.89 26.33
CA GLY A 283 8.46 1.85 26.60
C GLY A 283 7.63 1.11 25.53
N TYR A 284 8.27 0.51 24.52
CA TYR A 284 7.60 -0.35 23.56
C TYR A 284 7.67 -1.81 23.97
N LYS A 285 6.59 -2.55 23.68
CA LYS A 285 6.56 -4.00 23.76
C LYS A 285 7.02 -4.59 22.44
N TYR A 286 7.99 -5.51 22.50
CA TYR A 286 8.35 -6.32 21.34
C TYR A 286 7.37 -7.49 21.19
N VAL A 287 6.84 -7.67 19.96
CA VAL A 287 5.91 -8.75 19.60
C VAL A 287 6.48 -9.50 18.40
N LEU A 288 6.65 -10.81 18.56
CA LEU A 288 7.08 -11.70 17.47
C LEU A 288 5.86 -12.43 16.91
N ASP A 289 5.56 -12.19 15.64
CA ASP A 289 4.59 -12.97 14.87
C ASP A 289 5.35 -14.02 14.05
N ASP A 290 5.30 -15.26 14.49
CA ASP A 290 5.86 -16.38 13.72
C ASP A 290 4.76 -17.00 12.87
N LEU A 291 4.72 -16.66 11.59
CA LEU A 291 3.75 -17.20 10.64
C LEU A 291 3.91 -18.71 10.43
N GLN A 292 5.10 -19.26 10.70
CA GLN A 292 5.34 -20.70 10.62
C GLN A 292 4.72 -21.47 11.79
N ALA A 293 4.60 -20.86 12.96
CA ALA A 293 3.97 -21.48 14.11
C ALA A 293 2.43 -21.61 13.96
N GLN A 294 1.83 -20.82 13.07
CA GLN A 294 0.37 -20.86 12.80
C GLN A 294 -0.01 -21.91 11.74
N SER A 295 0.94 -22.44 10.99
CA SER A 295 0.75 -23.53 10.02
C SER A 295 1.08 -24.91 10.60
N GLY A 296 0.76 -25.15 11.90
CA GLY A 296 0.88 -26.46 12.53
C GLY A 296 0.16 -27.53 11.73
N PRO A 297 0.63 -28.80 11.78
CA PRO A 297 -0.02 -29.88 11.07
C PRO A 297 -1.49 -29.98 11.51
N PRO A 298 -2.42 -30.32 10.59
CA PRO A 298 -3.81 -30.54 10.96
C PRO A 298 -3.85 -31.59 12.06
N ALA A 299 -4.61 -31.29 13.12
CA ALA A 299 -4.84 -32.24 14.21
C ALA A 299 -5.36 -33.57 13.65
N PRO A 300 -4.93 -34.71 14.21
CA PRO A 300 -5.25 -36.05 13.73
C PRO A 300 -6.75 -36.35 13.78
#